data_60a390c65ee650abda74c245e6c12b6f
#
_entry.id   60a390c65ee650abda74c245e6c12b6f
#
_cell.length_a   1.000
_cell.length_b   1.000
_cell.length_c   1.000
_cell.angle_alpha   90.00
_cell.angle_beta   90.00
_cell.angle_gamma   90.00
#
_symmetry.space_group_name_H-M   'P 1'
#
loop_
_entity.id
_entity.type
_entity.pdbx_description
1 polymer ?
#
loop_
_entity_poly.entity_id
_entity_poly.type
_entity_poly.pdbx_seq_one_letter_code
_entity_poly.pdbx_strand_id
1 'polypeptide(L)'
;MLPLKSKPLFLQVEDFIRSRIVSGDYPAHDKLPSTRELAAITGTSLCTVQTAVAKLCREGLLDSQVGRGTYVIGDKSKLSCAGLYFRRPLSRADSAFYQVLSQELRRKLAEAGVKVRVWSDERDENEFSGPPDSLSKAMEKREIQGLIAPLVSGPDLDWLKKTPVPSAVVTTDMTLKNGVGGSFRQMLRLGLEELRRQGCRSVGIISSMLPHAEDPRSSELDFYRAIVDIAGELGMKIHNEWILSPAEFTPHFAHFGHEQFHALWDLPERPEGLLVYPDEVVAGVITAVLERRVRVPQDLKVAFHVNDLIPYVCPFEATFLCTEVGAIVDSLIELVQTQLAGNVAGPVQVPVFVTRNPDPLRRTVVRSAVFS
;
A
#
# COMPACT_ATOMS: atom_id res chain seq x y z
N MET A 1 -49.82 -19.67 39.20
CA MET A 1 -49.10 -19.63 37.93
C MET A 1 -49.24 -18.23 37.32
N LEU A 2 -48.18 -17.38 37.41
CA LEU A 2 -48.17 -16.08 36.73
C LEU A 2 -47.99 -16.36 35.22
N PRO A 3 -48.82 -15.79 34.34
CA PRO A 3 -48.61 -15.97 32.90
C PRO A 3 -47.28 -15.32 32.50
N LEU A 4 -46.41 -16.11 31.88
CA LEU A 4 -45.21 -15.58 31.23
C LEU A 4 -45.66 -14.55 30.18
N LYS A 5 -45.44 -13.27 30.44
CA LYS A 5 -45.73 -12.19 29.47
C LYS A 5 -44.94 -12.50 28.20
N SER A 6 -45.63 -12.75 27.10
CA SER A 6 -44.99 -12.85 25.79
C SER A 6 -44.22 -11.58 25.53
N LYS A 7 -42.99 -11.73 25.02
CA LYS A 7 -42.12 -10.58 24.66
C LYS A 7 -42.89 -9.60 23.75
N PRO A 8 -42.85 -8.26 24.03
CA PRO A 8 -43.55 -7.28 23.22
C PRO A 8 -43.19 -7.42 21.72
N LEU A 9 -44.16 -7.28 20.82
CA LEU A 9 -43.97 -7.50 19.39
C LEU A 9 -42.82 -6.65 18.80
N PHE A 10 -42.67 -5.42 19.23
CA PHE A 10 -41.56 -4.56 18.73
C PHE A 10 -40.19 -5.11 19.15
N LEU A 11 -40.05 -5.76 20.30
CA LEU A 11 -38.83 -6.43 20.72
C LEU A 11 -38.56 -7.70 19.92
N GLN A 12 -39.58 -8.39 19.46
CA GLN A 12 -39.44 -9.55 18.57
C GLN A 12 -38.96 -9.11 17.17
N VAL A 13 -39.48 -7.98 16.67
CA VAL A 13 -39.02 -7.36 15.40
C VAL A 13 -37.59 -6.89 15.55
N GLU A 14 -37.24 -6.29 16.67
CA GLU A 14 -35.86 -5.90 16.97
C GLU A 14 -34.89 -7.09 16.93
N ASP A 15 -35.22 -8.19 17.64
CA ASP A 15 -34.41 -9.40 17.65
C ASP A 15 -34.27 -9.99 16.23
N PHE A 16 -35.38 -9.99 15.46
CA PHE A 16 -35.37 -10.45 14.08
C PHE A 16 -34.38 -9.65 13.24
N ILE A 17 -34.44 -8.31 13.29
CA ILE A 17 -33.51 -7.45 12.53
C ILE A 17 -32.07 -7.66 12.99
N ARG A 18 -31.82 -7.73 14.31
CA ARG A 18 -30.48 -8.01 14.86
C ARG A 18 -29.92 -9.33 14.38
N SER A 19 -30.74 -10.38 14.43
CA SER A 19 -30.29 -11.72 13.98
C SER A 19 -29.90 -11.72 12.50
N ARG A 20 -30.65 -10.99 11.66
CA ARG A 20 -30.36 -10.86 10.23
C ARG A 20 -29.11 -10.01 9.95
N ILE A 21 -28.83 -9.02 10.79
CA ILE A 21 -27.57 -8.25 10.72
C ILE A 21 -26.40 -9.15 11.13
N VAL A 22 -26.53 -9.90 12.22
CA VAL A 22 -25.48 -10.81 12.71
C VAL A 22 -25.21 -11.96 11.74
N SER A 23 -26.27 -12.53 11.11
CA SER A 23 -26.12 -13.59 10.09
C SER A 23 -25.55 -13.09 8.75
N GLY A 24 -25.50 -11.76 8.54
CA GLY A 24 -25.09 -11.17 7.27
C GLY A 24 -26.19 -11.08 6.21
N ASP A 25 -27.43 -11.49 6.52
CA ASP A 25 -28.58 -11.34 5.60
C ASP A 25 -28.90 -9.86 5.34
N TYR A 26 -28.62 -9.00 6.32
CA TYR A 26 -28.65 -7.55 6.21
C TYR A 26 -27.22 -7.01 6.42
N PRO A 27 -26.42 -6.96 5.35
CA PRO A 27 -25.03 -6.53 5.45
C PRO A 27 -24.88 -5.08 5.94
N ALA A 28 -23.74 -4.77 6.53
CA ALA A 28 -23.38 -3.40 6.90
C ALA A 28 -23.44 -2.49 5.67
N HIS A 29 -23.99 -1.29 5.87
CA HIS A 29 -24.22 -0.25 4.85
C HIS A 29 -25.26 -0.58 3.77
N ASP A 30 -25.91 -1.74 3.84
CA ASP A 30 -27.00 -2.05 2.95
C ASP A 30 -28.31 -1.46 3.47
N LYS A 31 -29.18 -1.17 2.52
CA LYS A 31 -30.52 -0.68 2.80
C LYS A 31 -31.38 -1.82 3.32
N LEU A 32 -31.99 -1.61 4.48
CA LEU A 32 -33.01 -2.50 5.01
C LEU A 32 -34.26 -2.52 4.10
N PRO A 33 -34.99 -3.64 4.09
CA PRO A 33 -36.34 -3.64 3.53
C PRO A 33 -37.17 -2.49 4.12
N SER A 34 -38.06 -1.93 3.34
CA SER A 34 -38.94 -0.85 3.78
C SER A 34 -39.77 -1.26 5.01
N THR A 35 -40.24 -0.30 5.77
CA THR A 35 -41.14 -0.56 6.92
C THR A 35 -42.34 -1.42 6.54
N ARG A 36 -42.87 -1.29 5.30
CA ARG A 36 -43.98 -2.12 4.79
C ARG A 36 -43.56 -3.56 4.53
N GLU A 37 -42.42 -3.74 3.91
CA GLU A 37 -41.85 -5.07 3.65
C GLU A 37 -41.49 -5.79 4.96
N LEU A 38 -40.84 -5.07 5.91
CA LEU A 38 -40.54 -5.63 7.24
C LEU A 38 -41.83 -6.02 8.00
N ALA A 39 -42.90 -5.20 7.92
CA ALA A 39 -44.18 -5.53 8.52
C ALA A 39 -44.78 -6.80 7.91
N ALA A 40 -44.68 -6.95 6.59
CA ALA A 40 -45.13 -8.17 5.89
C ALA A 40 -44.30 -9.40 6.28
N ILE A 41 -42.96 -9.27 6.34
CA ILE A 41 -42.04 -10.37 6.70
C ILE A 41 -42.28 -10.83 8.15
N THR A 42 -42.49 -9.88 9.05
CA THR A 42 -42.60 -10.17 10.50
C THR A 42 -44.04 -10.43 10.95
N GLY A 43 -45.03 -10.23 10.07
CA GLY A 43 -46.45 -10.36 10.41
C GLY A 43 -46.93 -9.35 11.44
N THR A 44 -46.34 -8.16 11.50
CA THR A 44 -46.62 -7.12 12.51
C THR A 44 -47.14 -5.83 11.88
N SER A 45 -47.59 -4.87 12.72
CA SER A 45 -48.03 -3.58 12.23
C SER A 45 -46.88 -2.69 11.83
N LEU A 46 -47.17 -1.71 10.91
CA LEU A 46 -46.19 -0.68 10.54
C LEU A 46 -45.65 0.09 11.76
N CYS A 47 -46.51 0.40 12.72
CA CYS A 47 -46.12 1.10 13.94
C CYS A 47 -45.16 0.27 14.79
N THR A 48 -45.39 -1.06 14.88
CA THR A 48 -44.47 -1.99 15.61
C THR A 48 -43.08 -2.00 15.00
N VAL A 49 -43.01 -2.07 13.66
CA VAL A 49 -41.72 -1.99 12.93
C VAL A 49 -41.04 -0.64 13.10
N GLN A 50 -41.80 0.45 13.00
CA GLN A 50 -41.24 1.79 13.21
C GLN A 50 -40.66 1.96 14.61
N THR A 51 -41.35 1.44 15.65
CA THR A 51 -40.84 1.46 17.01
C THR A 51 -39.54 0.66 17.18
N ALA A 52 -39.47 -0.54 16.59
CA ALA A 52 -38.26 -1.35 16.59
C ALA A 52 -37.09 -0.66 15.86
N VAL A 53 -37.35 -0.13 14.64
CA VAL A 53 -36.34 0.59 13.85
C VAL A 53 -35.86 1.83 14.58
N ALA A 54 -36.77 2.63 15.16
CA ALA A 54 -36.39 3.83 15.91
C ALA A 54 -35.52 3.51 17.16
N LYS A 55 -35.76 2.35 17.80
CA LYS A 55 -34.92 1.87 18.90
C LYS A 55 -33.54 1.46 18.39
N LEU A 56 -33.46 0.67 17.32
CA LEU A 56 -32.21 0.26 16.70
C LEU A 56 -31.39 1.45 16.18
N CYS A 57 -32.06 2.50 15.68
CA CYS A 57 -31.40 3.77 15.33
C CYS A 57 -30.78 4.47 16.56
N ARG A 58 -31.51 4.53 17.68
CA ARG A 58 -30.99 5.11 18.95
C ARG A 58 -29.81 4.33 19.51
N GLU A 59 -29.77 3.04 19.29
CA GLU A 59 -28.66 2.16 19.68
C GLU A 59 -27.50 2.19 18.70
N GLY A 60 -27.65 2.90 17.57
CA GLY A 60 -26.58 3.06 16.58
C GLY A 60 -26.35 1.84 15.69
N LEU A 61 -27.35 0.94 15.59
CA LEU A 61 -27.31 -0.21 14.68
C LEU A 61 -27.89 0.12 13.31
N LEU A 62 -28.79 1.09 13.25
CA LEU A 62 -29.46 1.55 12.02
C LEU A 62 -29.33 3.07 11.88
N ASP A 63 -29.28 3.55 10.63
CA ASP A 63 -29.37 4.94 10.23
C ASP A 63 -30.59 5.14 9.33
N SER A 64 -31.55 5.96 9.77
CA SER A 64 -32.76 6.23 9.00
C SER A 64 -32.66 7.60 8.33
N GLN A 65 -32.61 7.60 7.01
CA GLN A 65 -32.47 8.79 6.17
C GLN A 65 -33.83 9.13 5.54
N VAL A 66 -34.36 10.31 5.83
CA VAL A 66 -35.65 10.78 5.29
C VAL A 66 -35.63 10.73 3.77
N GLY A 67 -36.63 10.07 3.18
CA GLY A 67 -36.78 9.91 1.72
C GLY A 67 -35.83 8.90 1.07
N ARG A 68 -34.85 8.36 1.79
CA ARG A 68 -33.85 7.41 1.26
C ARG A 68 -34.01 5.99 1.80
N GLY A 69 -34.48 5.85 3.03
CA GLY A 69 -34.67 4.57 3.70
C GLY A 69 -33.83 4.38 4.96
N THR A 70 -33.83 3.18 5.50
CA THR A 70 -33.06 2.81 6.69
C THR A 70 -31.91 1.90 6.27
N TYR A 71 -30.71 2.18 6.79
CA TYR A 71 -29.48 1.47 6.48
C TYR A 71 -28.90 0.82 7.73
N VAL A 72 -28.26 -0.31 7.58
CA VAL A 72 -27.51 -0.97 8.67
C VAL A 72 -26.25 -0.17 8.93
N ILE A 73 -26.08 0.31 10.17
CA ILE A 73 -24.80 0.87 10.60
C ILE A 73 -23.89 -0.32 10.92
N GLY A 74 -22.77 -0.46 10.20
CA GLY A 74 -21.75 -1.43 10.52
C GLY A 74 -21.12 -1.17 11.89
N ASP A 75 -20.51 -2.18 12.45
CA ASP A 75 -19.64 -2.00 13.62
C ASP A 75 -18.59 -0.94 13.27
N LYS A 76 -18.64 0.19 13.97
CA LYS A 76 -17.77 1.34 13.71
C LYS A 76 -16.28 1.00 13.89
N SER A 77 -15.99 -0.06 14.64
CA SER A 77 -14.65 -0.58 14.86
C SER A 77 -14.19 -1.57 13.77
N LYS A 78 -15.10 -1.95 12.85
CA LYS A 78 -14.83 -2.97 11.83
C LYS A 78 -14.84 -2.36 10.44
N LEU A 79 -13.79 -2.62 9.66
CA LEU A 79 -13.74 -2.22 8.26
C LEU A 79 -14.71 -3.09 7.45
N SER A 80 -15.74 -2.50 6.88
CA SER A 80 -16.73 -3.17 6.04
C SER A 80 -16.81 -2.58 4.62
N CYS A 81 -16.35 -1.34 4.45
CA CYS A 81 -16.18 -0.72 3.15
C CYS A 81 -14.89 0.13 3.13
N ALA A 82 -13.94 -0.22 2.27
CA ALA A 82 -12.70 0.49 2.06
C ALA A 82 -12.76 1.34 0.79
N GLY A 83 -12.23 2.56 0.85
CA GLY A 83 -11.89 3.35 -0.31
C GLY A 83 -10.47 3.03 -0.78
N LEU A 84 -10.28 2.80 -2.07
CA LEU A 84 -8.97 2.78 -2.69
C LEU A 84 -8.80 4.03 -3.54
N TYR A 85 -7.78 4.83 -3.25
CA TYR A 85 -7.48 6.05 -4.01
C TYR A 85 -6.15 5.92 -4.73
N PHE A 86 -6.18 6.18 -6.03
CA PHE A 86 -5.00 6.23 -6.88
C PHE A 86 -4.86 7.62 -7.48
N ARG A 87 -3.71 8.24 -7.31
CA ARG A 87 -3.35 9.54 -7.88
C ARG A 87 -3.48 9.59 -9.41
N ARG A 88 -3.29 8.45 -10.07
CA ARG A 88 -3.41 8.28 -11.51
C ARG A 88 -4.15 6.98 -11.81
N PRO A 89 -4.81 6.87 -12.96
CA PRO A 89 -5.37 5.61 -13.41
C PRO A 89 -4.30 4.51 -13.46
N LEU A 90 -4.60 3.34 -12.92
CA LEU A 90 -3.67 2.19 -12.95
C LEU A 90 -3.27 1.78 -14.37
N SER A 91 -4.12 2.07 -15.38
CA SER A 91 -3.81 1.86 -16.80
C SER A 91 -2.69 2.77 -17.33
N ARG A 92 -2.40 3.86 -16.60
CA ARG A 92 -1.29 4.79 -16.89
C ARG A 92 -0.14 4.65 -15.89
N ALA A 93 -0.25 3.71 -14.95
CA ALA A 93 0.84 3.40 -14.04
C ALA A 93 1.85 2.51 -14.77
N ASP A 94 3.01 3.05 -15.08
CA ASP A 94 4.11 2.32 -15.74
C ASP A 94 4.79 1.30 -14.80
N SER A 95 4.32 1.21 -13.56
CA SER A 95 4.85 0.32 -12.53
C SER A 95 3.96 -0.91 -12.35
N ALA A 96 4.53 -2.10 -12.60
CA ALA A 96 3.89 -3.38 -12.31
C ALA A 96 3.57 -3.55 -10.82
N PHE A 97 4.37 -2.93 -9.95
CA PHE A 97 4.17 -2.96 -8.49
C PHE A 97 2.77 -2.46 -8.09
N TYR A 98 2.36 -1.29 -8.56
CA TYR A 98 1.04 -0.74 -8.19
C TYR A 98 -0.13 -1.55 -8.74
N GLN A 99 0.05 -2.19 -9.91
CA GLN A 99 -0.97 -3.10 -10.47
C GLN A 99 -1.13 -4.34 -9.60
N VAL A 100 -0.02 -4.99 -9.25
CA VAL A 100 -0.01 -6.18 -8.39
C VAL A 100 -0.50 -5.85 -6.99
N LEU A 101 -0.06 -4.74 -6.41
CA LEU A 101 -0.50 -4.26 -5.10
C LEU A 101 -2.02 -4.02 -5.07
N SER A 102 -2.57 -3.38 -6.12
CA SER A 102 -4.01 -3.15 -6.24
C SER A 102 -4.81 -4.44 -6.35
N GLN A 103 -4.30 -5.41 -7.11
CA GLN A 103 -4.92 -6.73 -7.24
C GLN A 103 -4.95 -7.45 -5.89
N GLU A 104 -3.82 -7.48 -5.19
CA GLU A 104 -3.68 -8.15 -3.91
C GLU A 104 -4.53 -7.49 -2.81
N LEU A 105 -4.60 -6.15 -2.78
CA LEU A 105 -5.50 -5.40 -1.90
C LEU A 105 -6.96 -5.80 -2.12
N ARG A 106 -7.41 -5.82 -3.37
CA ARG A 106 -8.80 -6.19 -3.70
C ARG A 106 -9.09 -7.63 -3.30
N ARG A 107 -8.16 -8.56 -3.56
CA ARG A 107 -8.30 -9.96 -3.20
C ARG A 107 -8.46 -10.14 -1.69
N LYS A 108 -7.54 -9.59 -0.89
CA LYS A 108 -7.57 -9.73 0.57
C LYS A 108 -8.76 -9.03 1.22
N LEU A 109 -9.14 -7.85 0.73
CA LEU A 109 -10.34 -7.16 1.21
C LEU A 109 -11.61 -7.95 0.88
N ALA A 110 -11.71 -8.55 -0.31
CA ALA A 110 -12.84 -9.39 -0.69
C ALA A 110 -12.92 -10.67 0.17
N GLU A 111 -11.79 -11.34 0.43
CA GLU A 111 -11.70 -12.49 1.33
C GLU A 111 -12.12 -12.15 2.77
N ALA A 112 -11.84 -10.93 3.23
CA ALA A 112 -12.29 -10.41 4.51
C ALA A 112 -13.76 -9.92 4.52
N GLY A 113 -14.48 -10.04 3.40
CA GLY A 113 -15.86 -9.55 3.25
C GLY A 113 -15.98 -8.02 3.22
N VAL A 114 -14.90 -7.31 2.94
CA VAL A 114 -14.88 -5.85 2.86
C VAL A 114 -15.24 -5.39 1.45
N LYS A 115 -16.26 -4.54 1.35
CA LYS A 115 -16.61 -3.89 0.08
C LYS A 115 -15.51 -2.88 -0.31
N VAL A 116 -15.25 -2.74 -1.62
CA VAL A 116 -14.22 -1.83 -2.13
C VAL A 116 -14.85 -0.82 -3.07
N ARG A 117 -14.57 0.47 -2.84
CA ARG A 117 -14.85 1.55 -3.78
C ARG A 117 -13.53 2.15 -4.26
N VAL A 118 -13.43 2.42 -5.54
CA VAL A 118 -12.18 2.87 -6.17
C VAL A 118 -12.34 4.26 -6.74
N TRP A 119 -11.36 5.09 -6.49
CA TRP A 119 -11.18 6.40 -7.10
C TRP A 119 -9.83 6.45 -7.80
N SER A 120 -9.85 6.76 -9.07
CA SER A 120 -8.67 7.13 -9.84
C SER A 120 -8.77 8.61 -10.17
N ASP A 121 -7.74 9.37 -9.84
CA ASP A 121 -7.71 10.79 -10.14
C ASP A 121 -7.25 11.00 -11.58
N GLU A 122 -8.08 11.64 -12.38
CA GLU A 122 -7.78 11.93 -13.79
C GLU A 122 -7.46 13.42 -14.02
N ARG A 123 -7.46 14.22 -12.94
CA ARG A 123 -7.12 15.65 -13.01
C ARG A 123 -5.66 15.83 -13.40
N ASP A 124 -5.33 16.93 -14.05
CA ASP A 124 -3.96 17.30 -14.35
C ASP A 124 -3.18 17.66 -13.09
N GLU A 125 -1.87 17.46 -13.08
CA GLU A 125 -1.02 17.65 -11.89
C GLU A 125 -1.11 19.07 -11.30
N ASN A 126 -1.35 20.08 -12.14
CA ASN A 126 -1.52 21.47 -11.73
C ASN A 126 -2.88 21.77 -11.06
N GLU A 127 -3.84 20.84 -11.13
CA GLU A 127 -5.19 21.00 -10.56
C GLU A 127 -5.35 20.36 -9.18
N PHE A 128 -4.29 19.80 -8.63
CA PHE A 128 -4.34 19.07 -7.37
C PHE A 128 -4.37 19.98 -6.16
N SER A 129 -5.57 20.16 -5.61
CA SER A 129 -5.81 20.91 -4.36
C SER A 129 -6.54 20.08 -3.29
N GLY A 130 -6.36 18.77 -3.27
CA GLY A 130 -7.03 17.87 -2.30
C GLY A 130 -7.74 16.69 -2.97
N PRO A 131 -8.51 15.91 -2.21
CA PRO A 131 -9.20 14.75 -2.74
C PRO A 131 -10.25 15.13 -3.79
N PRO A 132 -10.57 14.26 -4.76
CA PRO A 132 -11.68 14.47 -5.68
C PRO A 132 -13.00 14.67 -4.92
N ASP A 133 -13.88 15.52 -5.43
CA ASP A 133 -15.19 15.84 -4.81
C ASP A 133 -16.01 14.59 -4.48
N SER A 134 -15.99 13.59 -5.35
CA SER A 134 -16.70 12.33 -5.14
C SER A 134 -16.15 11.53 -3.97
N LEU A 135 -14.82 11.56 -3.75
CA LEU A 135 -14.15 10.93 -2.61
C LEU A 135 -14.44 11.71 -1.33
N SER A 136 -14.36 13.05 -1.36
CA SER A 136 -14.70 13.91 -0.22
C SER A 136 -16.11 13.65 0.27
N LYS A 137 -17.09 13.62 -0.66
CA LYS A 137 -18.49 13.33 -0.34
C LYS A 137 -18.69 11.93 0.24
N ALA A 138 -17.94 10.94 -0.24
CA ALA A 138 -18.02 9.58 0.28
C ALA A 138 -17.47 9.47 1.72
N MET A 139 -16.40 10.19 2.04
CA MET A 139 -15.84 10.27 3.39
C MET A 139 -16.78 11.01 4.35
N GLU A 140 -17.30 12.17 3.97
CA GLU A 140 -18.25 12.97 4.75
C GLU A 140 -19.54 12.20 5.07
N LYS A 141 -20.06 11.48 4.09
CA LYS A 141 -21.26 10.64 4.24
C LYS A 141 -21.00 9.29 4.91
N ARG A 142 -19.75 9.00 5.28
CA ARG A 142 -19.32 7.71 5.85
C ARG A 142 -19.71 6.51 4.98
N GLU A 143 -19.67 6.69 3.66
CA GLU A 143 -19.88 5.62 2.69
C GLU A 143 -18.67 4.65 2.62
N ILE A 144 -17.51 5.09 3.14
CA ILE A 144 -16.31 4.30 3.41
C ILE A 144 -15.89 4.54 4.87
N GLN A 145 -15.34 3.51 5.52
CA GLN A 145 -14.82 3.61 6.88
C GLN A 145 -13.32 3.83 6.92
N GLY A 146 -12.61 3.49 5.86
CA GLY A 146 -11.17 3.66 5.77
C GLY A 146 -10.75 3.92 4.34
N LEU A 147 -9.62 4.61 4.18
CA LEU A 147 -9.03 4.97 2.91
C LEU A 147 -7.64 4.38 2.78
N ILE A 148 -7.39 3.60 1.73
CA ILE A 148 -6.06 3.10 1.39
C ILE A 148 -5.63 3.79 0.09
N ALA A 149 -4.47 4.43 0.12
CA ALA A 149 -3.91 5.16 -1.01
C ALA A 149 -2.55 4.58 -1.42
N PRO A 150 -2.54 3.55 -2.29
CA PRO A 150 -1.31 2.86 -2.66
C PRO A 150 -0.39 3.69 -3.55
N LEU A 151 -0.94 4.58 -4.35
CA LEU A 151 -0.19 5.42 -5.31
C LEU A 151 -0.54 6.89 -5.06
N VAL A 152 0.35 7.58 -4.38
CA VAL A 152 0.21 9.00 -4.03
C VAL A 152 1.51 9.75 -4.26
N SER A 153 1.43 11.07 -4.34
CA SER A 153 2.58 11.97 -4.46
C SER A 153 2.61 12.95 -3.28
N GLY A 154 3.65 13.76 -3.18
CA GLY A 154 3.85 14.72 -2.10
C GLY A 154 2.62 15.58 -1.76
N PRO A 155 1.96 16.25 -2.74
CA PRO A 155 0.76 17.05 -2.49
C PRO A 155 -0.41 16.26 -1.91
N ASP A 156 -0.54 14.97 -2.20
CA ASP A 156 -1.60 14.13 -1.64
C ASP A 156 -1.39 13.83 -0.17
N LEU A 157 -0.15 13.73 0.27
CA LEU A 157 0.18 13.42 1.65
C LEU A 157 -0.35 14.48 2.63
N ASP A 158 -0.46 15.73 2.20
CA ASP A 158 -0.93 16.82 3.07
C ASP A 158 -2.41 16.72 3.38
N TRP A 159 -3.26 16.34 2.43
CA TRP A 159 -4.67 16.15 2.70
C TRP A 159 -4.95 14.77 3.31
N LEU A 160 -4.19 13.73 2.95
CA LEU A 160 -4.30 12.41 3.55
C LEU A 160 -4.01 12.42 5.05
N LYS A 161 -3.07 13.24 5.53
CA LYS A 161 -2.82 13.47 6.96
C LYS A 161 -4.02 14.06 7.71
N LYS A 162 -4.94 14.72 6.99
CA LYS A 162 -6.09 15.45 7.56
C LYS A 162 -7.43 14.80 7.24
N THR A 163 -7.42 13.59 6.66
CA THR A 163 -8.68 12.92 6.27
C THR A 163 -9.54 12.62 7.49
N PRO A 164 -10.89 12.73 7.36
CA PRO A 164 -11.80 12.46 8.46
C PRO A 164 -12.02 10.96 8.73
N VAL A 165 -11.42 10.09 7.91
CA VAL A 165 -11.49 8.63 8.04
C VAL A 165 -10.10 8.06 8.25
N PRO A 166 -9.97 6.92 8.96
CA PRO A 166 -8.72 6.17 9.02
C PRO A 166 -8.09 5.97 7.66
N SER A 167 -6.78 6.14 7.56
CA SER A 167 -6.10 6.05 6.28
C SER A 167 -4.76 5.33 6.36
N ALA A 168 -4.36 4.70 5.26
CA ALA A 168 -3.05 4.11 5.09
C ALA A 168 -2.50 4.43 3.68
N VAL A 169 -1.22 4.71 3.59
CA VAL A 169 -0.53 5.08 2.35
C VAL A 169 0.75 4.27 2.16
N VAL A 170 1.06 3.91 0.92
CA VAL A 170 2.39 3.36 0.61
C VAL A 170 3.37 4.51 0.49
N THR A 171 4.46 4.44 1.25
CA THR A 171 5.46 5.51 1.29
C THR A 171 6.82 4.97 1.76
N THR A 172 7.87 5.65 1.36
CA THR A 172 9.22 5.47 1.95
C THR A 172 9.48 6.43 3.12
N ASP A 173 8.58 7.40 3.34
CA ASP A 173 8.64 8.35 4.46
C ASP A 173 8.05 7.71 5.72
N MET A 174 8.92 7.15 6.55
CA MET A 174 8.56 6.52 7.82
C MET A 174 8.24 7.52 8.94
N THR A 175 8.16 8.81 8.66
CA THR A 175 7.66 9.82 9.61
C THR A 175 6.13 9.97 9.57
N LEU A 176 5.50 9.47 8.50
CA LEU A 176 4.06 9.49 8.32
C LEU A 176 3.38 8.43 9.18
N LYS A 177 2.54 8.85 10.14
CA LYS A 177 1.84 7.93 11.06
C LYS A 177 0.95 6.91 10.36
N ASN A 178 0.47 7.22 9.16
CA ASN A 178 -0.33 6.34 8.33
C ASN A 178 0.47 5.72 7.15
N GLY A 179 1.79 5.77 7.22
CA GLY A 179 2.70 5.23 6.21
C GLY A 179 2.94 3.73 6.37
N VAL A 180 3.00 3.03 5.26
CA VAL A 180 3.41 1.63 5.14
C VAL A 180 4.42 1.51 4.02
N GLY A 181 5.56 0.89 4.27
CA GLY A 181 6.56 0.69 3.22
C GLY A 181 7.89 0.16 3.72
N GLY A 182 8.83 -0.03 2.81
CA GLY A 182 10.20 -0.41 3.14
C GLY A 182 11.04 0.81 3.50
N SER A 183 11.92 0.68 4.48
CA SER A 183 12.96 1.67 4.71
C SER A 183 14.01 1.57 3.61
N PHE A 184 14.11 2.63 2.79
CA PHE A 184 15.18 2.73 1.80
C PHE A 184 16.56 2.55 2.44
N ARG A 185 16.77 3.17 3.59
CA ARG A 185 18.05 3.11 4.32
C ARG A 185 18.40 1.68 4.76
N GLN A 186 17.41 0.91 5.20
CA GLN A 186 17.60 -0.50 5.55
C GLN A 186 17.89 -1.36 4.31
N MET A 187 17.14 -1.16 3.24
CA MET A 187 17.33 -1.86 1.96
C MET A 187 18.72 -1.57 1.38
N LEU A 188 19.13 -0.30 1.39
CA LEU A 188 20.46 0.13 0.95
C LEU A 188 21.57 -0.54 1.77
N ARG A 189 21.47 -0.50 3.10
CA ARG A 189 22.44 -1.14 3.99
C ARG A 189 22.54 -2.64 3.69
N LEU A 190 21.43 -3.33 3.61
CA LEU A 190 21.39 -4.76 3.33
C LEU A 190 22.05 -5.09 1.98
N GLY A 191 21.79 -4.29 0.94
CA GLY A 191 22.38 -4.47 -0.38
C GLY A 191 23.88 -4.22 -0.40
N LEU A 192 24.36 -3.19 0.26
CA LEU A 192 25.78 -2.86 0.36
C LEU A 192 26.55 -3.89 1.21
N GLU A 193 25.99 -4.33 2.33
CA GLU A 193 26.57 -5.40 3.17
C GLU A 193 26.71 -6.70 2.38
N GLU A 194 25.70 -7.06 1.58
CA GLU A 194 25.75 -8.25 0.75
C GLU A 194 26.79 -8.14 -0.37
N LEU A 195 26.89 -7.01 -1.07
CA LEU A 195 27.94 -6.76 -2.07
C LEU A 195 29.33 -6.79 -1.42
N ARG A 196 29.50 -6.19 -0.24
CA ARG A 196 30.75 -6.27 0.51
C ARG A 196 31.12 -7.69 0.91
N ARG A 197 30.12 -8.48 1.37
CA ARG A 197 30.32 -9.92 1.71
C ARG A 197 30.79 -10.72 0.50
N GLN A 198 30.40 -10.32 -0.70
CA GLN A 198 30.87 -10.88 -1.97
C GLN A 198 32.25 -10.37 -2.39
N GLY A 199 32.88 -9.52 -1.58
CA GLY A 199 34.23 -8.99 -1.78
C GLY A 199 34.30 -7.67 -2.54
N CYS A 200 33.20 -6.97 -2.82
CA CYS A 200 33.23 -5.65 -3.42
C CYS A 200 33.83 -4.62 -2.45
N ARG A 201 34.75 -3.80 -2.95
CA ARG A 201 35.35 -2.68 -2.23
C ARG A 201 34.81 -1.33 -2.72
N SER A 202 34.12 -1.33 -3.84
CA SER A 202 33.48 -0.16 -4.43
C SER A 202 32.07 -0.49 -4.90
N VAL A 203 31.19 0.53 -4.93
CA VAL A 203 29.79 0.37 -5.29
C VAL A 203 29.29 1.52 -6.12
N GLY A 204 28.46 1.22 -7.12
CA GLY A 204 27.63 2.16 -7.85
C GLY A 204 26.16 1.96 -7.51
N ILE A 205 25.35 2.98 -7.74
CA ILE A 205 23.91 2.98 -7.51
C ILE A 205 23.19 3.46 -8.78
N ILE A 206 22.22 2.72 -9.26
CA ILE A 206 21.24 3.19 -10.24
C ILE A 206 19.88 3.23 -9.57
N SER A 207 19.27 4.41 -9.52
CA SER A 207 17.97 4.59 -8.88
C SER A 207 17.13 5.60 -9.62
N SER A 208 15.82 5.32 -9.75
CA SER A 208 14.85 6.30 -10.27
C SER A 208 14.36 7.29 -9.22
N MET A 209 14.86 7.24 -7.99
CA MET A 209 14.56 8.24 -6.98
C MET A 209 15.26 9.55 -7.29
N LEU A 210 14.54 10.67 -7.14
CA LEU A 210 15.09 12.00 -7.38
C LEU A 210 16.04 12.41 -6.25
N PRO A 211 17.25 12.91 -6.59
CA PRO A 211 18.24 13.32 -5.58
C PRO A 211 17.92 14.68 -4.94
N HIS A 212 17.06 15.48 -5.56
CA HIS A 212 16.76 16.85 -5.17
C HIS A 212 15.26 17.07 -5.09
N ALA A 213 14.69 16.96 -3.88
CA ALA A 213 13.41 17.57 -3.64
C ALA A 213 13.62 19.03 -3.23
N GLU A 214 12.79 19.93 -3.74
CA GLU A 214 12.77 21.34 -3.33
C GLU A 214 12.36 21.51 -1.85
N ASP A 215 11.78 20.48 -1.22
CA ASP A 215 11.46 20.46 0.20
C ASP A 215 12.64 19.89 1.00
N PRO A 216 13.31 20.73 1.84
CA PRO A 216 14.40 20.29 2.72
C PRO A 216 14.01 19.20 3.73
N ARG A 217 12.69 18.93 3.88
CA ARG A 217 12.13 17.89 4.75
C ARG A 217 11.85 16.60 3.99
N SER A 218 12.14 16.55 2.68
CA SER A 218 11.87 15.36 1.88
C SER A 218 12.88 14.26 2.17
N SER A 219 12.40 13.02 2.14
CA SER A 219 13.21 11.81 2.28
C SER A 219 14.31 11.65 1.23
N GLU A 220 14.30 12.45 0.19
CA GLU A 220 15.22 12.38 -0.95
C GLU A 220 16.59 13.03 -0.67
N LEU A 221 16.65 14.09 0.14
CA LEU A 221 17.92 14.59 0.70
C LEU A 221 18.61 13.53 1.56
N ASP A 222 17.80 12.68 2.23
CA ASP A 222 18.30 11.53 2.97
C ASP A 222 18.78 10.40 2.04
N PHE A 223 18.31 10.34 0.78
CA PHE A 223 18.72 9.30 -0.17
C PHE A 223 20.22 9.37 -0.48
N TYR A 224 20.71 10.50 -1.00
CA TYR A 224 22.11 10.68 -1.35
C TYR A 224 23.02 10.57 -0.13
N ARG A 225 22.64 11.24 0.96
CA ARG A 225 23.37 11.20 2.22
C ARG A 225 23.42 9.77 2.78
N ALA A 226 22.30 9.04 2.75
CA ALA A 226 22.26 7.66 3.21
C ALA A 226 23.21 6.75 2.40
N ILE A 227 23.32 6.96 1.08
CA ILE A 227 24.24 6.20 0.22
C ILE A 227 25.70 6.45 0.68
N VAL A 228 26.08 7.70 0.79
CA VAL A 228 27.45 8.08 1.15
C VAL A 228 27.80 7.63 2.57
N ASP A 229 26.90 7.84 3.53
CA ASP A 229 27.09 7.47 4.93
C ASP A 229 27.27 5.95 5.06
N ILE A 230 26.36 5.15 4.49
CA ILE A 230 26.39 3.70 4.62
C ILE A 230 27.59 3.11 3.87
N ALA A 231 27.91 3.60 2.67
CA ALA A 231 29.11 3.17 1.96
C ALA A 231 30.38 3.47 2.77
N GLY A 232 30.46 4.66 3.38
CA GLY A 232 31.57 5.06 4.26
C GLY A 232 31.68 4.18 5.51
N GLU A 233 30.57 3.92 6.22
CA GLU A 233 30.52 3.02 7.39
C GLU A 233 31.03 1.60 7.05
N LEU A 234 30.70 1.14 5.84
CA LEU A 234 31.12 -0.19 5.36
C LEU A 234 32.53 -0.19 4.76
N GLY A 235 33.20 0.96 4.68
CA GLY A 235 34.52 1.10 4.06
C GLY A 235 34.52 0.81 2.57
N MET A 236 33.42 1.09 1.89
CA MET A 236 33.26 0.93 0.44
C MET A 236 33.52 2.25 -0.27
N LYS A 237 34.30 2.21 -1.35
CA LYS A 237 34.54 3.39 -2.21
C LYS A 237 33.26 3.67 -3.03
N ILE A 238 32.86 4.92 -3.07
CA ILE A 238 31.80 5.42 -3.94
C ILE A 238 32.23 6.76 -4.54
N HIS A 239 31.92 6.96 -5.82
CA HIS A 239 32.10 8.23 -6.53
C HIS A 239 30.76 8.83 -6.88
N ASN A 240 30.69 10.16 -6.93
CA ASN A 240 29.46 10.85 -7.31
C ASN A 240 28.94 10.44 -8.69
N GLU A 241 29.86 10.20 -9.65
CA GLU A 241 29.56 9.73 -11.00
C GLU A 241 29.04 8.29 -11.08
N TRP A 242 29.10 7.54 -9.97
CA TRP A 242 28.55 6.20 -9.86
C TRP A 242 27.17 6.17 -9.18
N ILE A 243 26.66 7.34 -8.77
CA ILE A 243 25.31 7.50 -8.23
C ILE A 243 24.45 8.11 -9.33
N LEU A 244 23.71 7.24 -10.01
CA LEU A 244 22.93 7.58 -11.19
C LEU A 244 21.46 7.65 -10.83
N SER A 245 20.92 8.87 -10.88
CA SER A 245 19.52 9.17 -10.61
C SER A 245 19.03 10.23 -11.59
N PRO A 246 17.72 10.28 -11.90
CA PRO A 246 17.18 11.25 -12.84
C PRO A 246 17.18 12.66 -12.21
N ALA A 247 17.38 13.69 -13.03
CA ALA A 247 17.26 15.10 -12.60
C ALA A 247 15.78 15.49 -12.41
N GLU A 248 14.88 14.87 -13.17
CA GLU A 248 13.44 15.09 -13.13
C GLU A 248 12.70 13.75 -13.14
N PHE A 249 11.44 13.76 -12.74
CA PHE A 249 10.62 12.56 -12.77
C PHE A 249 10.54 11.97 -14.19
N THR A 250 10.85 10.69 -14.32
CA THR A 250 10.71 9.94 -15.56
C THR A 250 9.74 8.77 -15.35
N PRO A 251 8.70 8.64 -16.19
CA PRO A 251 7.82 7.47 -16.14
C PRO A 251 8.43 6.23 -16.84
N HIS A 252 9.51 6.41 -17.62
CA HIS A 252 10.14 5.35 -18.40
C HIS A 252 11.28 4.66 -17.65
N PHE A 253 10.96 4.08 -16.51
CA PHE A 253 11.93 3.53 -15.55
C PHE A 253 12.88 2.49 -16.16
N ALA A 254 12.37 1.54 -16.94
CA ALA A 254 13.21 0.53 -17.57
C ALA A 254 14.19 1.15 -18.60
N HIS A 255 13.71 2.12 -19.38
CA HIS A 255 14.57 2.86 -20.32
C HIS A 255 15.65 3.65 -19.58
N PHE A 256 15.26 4.34 -18.51
CA PHE A 256 16.22 5.03 -17.63
C PHE A 256 17.29 4.08 -17.12
N GLY A 257 16.91 2.94 -16.54
CA GLY A 257 17.86 1.94 -16.03
C GLY A 257 18.83 1.43 -17.10
N HIS A 258 18.33 1.24 -18.33
CA HIS A 258 19.12 0.83 -19.47
C HIS A 258 20.17 1.91 -19.84
N GLU A 259 19.75 3.16 -20.02
CA GLU A 259 20.66 4.25 -20.36
C GLU A 259 21.72 4.52 -19.28
N GLN A 260 21.27 4.51 -17.99
CA GLN A 260 22.20 4.77 -16.90
C GLN A 260 23.23 3.66 -16.74
N PHE A 261 22.89 2.42 -17.00
CA PHE A 261 23.88 1.36 -17.00
C PHE A 261 24.92 1.55 -18.11
N HIS A 262 24.50 1.93 -19.31
CA HIS A 262 25.43 2.23 -20.40
C HIS A 262 26.36 3.40 -20.01
N ALA A 263 25.83 4.47 -19.44
CA ALA A 263 26.62 5.61 -18.98
C ALA A 263 27.64 5.19 -17.92
N LEU A 264 27.23 4.40 -16.93
CA LEU A 264 28.13 3.85 -15.90
C LEU A 264 29.24 2.99 -16.53
N TRP A 265 28.88 2.16 -17.51
CA TRP A 265 29.82 1.20 -18.11
C TRP A 265 30.82 1.86 -19.05
N ASP A 266 30.52 3.05 -19.55
CA ASP A 266 31.43 3.86 -20.37
C ASP A 266 32.44 4.69 -19.55
N LEU A 267 32.29 4.74 -18.23
CA LEU A 267 33.26 5.41 -17.38
C LEU A 267 34.62 4.70 -17.40
N PRO A 268 35.72 5.46 -17.29
CA PRO A 268 37.09 4.91 -17.26
C PRO A 268 37.34 4.05 -16.01
N GLU A 269 36.76 4.44 -14.87
CA GLU A 269 36.77 3.70 -13.62
C GLU A 269 35.36 3.25 -13.28
N ARG A 270 35.19 1.98 -12.91
CA ARG A 270 33.91 1.33 -12.69
C ARG A 270 33.83 0.75 -11.30
N PRO A 271 32.63 0.71 -10.67
CA PRO A 271 32.45 0.04 -9.40
C PRO A 271 32.54 -1.49 -9.56
N GLU A 272 32.97 -2.18 -8.51
CA GLU A 272 32.98 -3.65 -8.45
C GLU A 272 31.60 -4.24 -8.16
N GLY A 273 30.72 -3.46 -7.49
CA GLY A 273 29.35 -3.79 -7.18
C GLY A 273 28.37 -2.73 -7.66
N LEU A 274 27.16 -3.15 -8.02
CA LEU A 274 26.07 -2.26 -8.42
C LEU A 274 24.79 -2.62 -7.65
N LEU A 275 24.18 -1.62 -7.02
CA LEU A 275 22.85 -1.72 -6.43
C LEU A 275 21.85 -0.97 -7.31
N VAL A 276 20.73 -1.61 -7.61
CA VAL A 276 19.65 -1.05 -8.44
C VAL A 276 18.36 -0.99 -7.67
N TYR A 277 17.75 0.21 -7.61
CA TYR A 277 16.52 0.49 -6.86
C TYR A 277 15.71 1.60 -7.57
N PRO A 278 14.40 1.57 -7.58
CA PRO A 278 13.54 0.44 -7.22
C PRO A 278 13.46 -0.65 -8.31
N ASP A 279 12.56 -1.60 -8.14
CA ASP A 279 12.37 -2.74 -9.05
C ASP A 279 12.07 -2.35 -10.51
N GLU A 280 11.43 -1.20 -10.73
CA GLU A 280 11.05 -0.70 -12.05
C GLU A 280 12.24 -0.48 -12.99
N VAL A 281 13.42 -0.16 -12.43
CA VAL A 281 14.66 0.08 -13.23
C VAL A 281 15.39 -1.23 -13.59
N VAL A 282 15.12 -2.31 -12.87
CA VAL A 282 15.90 -3.57 -12.91
C VAL A 282 15.90 -4.20 -14.31
N ALA A 283 14.74 -4.25 -14.97
CA ALA A 283 14.63 -4.87 -16.29
C ALA A 283 15.52 -4.18 -17.34
N GLY A 284 15.59 -2.86 -17.31
CA GLY A 284 16.47 -2.07 -18.18
C GLY A 284 17.95 -2.34 -17.93
N VAL A 285 18.34 -2.38 -16.67
CA VAL A 285 19.73 -2.70 -16.29
C VAL A 285 20.12 -4.10 -16.73
N ILE A 286 19.25 -5.11 -16.53
CA ILE A 286 19.48 -6.49 -17.01
C ILE A 286 19.72 -6.49 -18.52
N THR A 287 18.89 -5.78 -19.28
CA THR A 287 19.03 -5.70 -20.74
C THR A 287 20.40 -5.09 -21.13
N ALA A 288 20.78 -3.97 -20.54
CA ALA A 288 22.03 -3.30 -20.82
C ALA A 288 23.27 -4.15 -20.43
N VAL A 289 23.20 -4.89 -19.32
CA VAL A 289 24.24 -5.84 -18.89
C VAL A 289 24.48 -6.90 -19.98
N LEU A 290 23.39 -7.44 -20.55
CA LEU A 290 23.46 -8.45 -21.64
C LEU A 290 24.02 -7.86 -22.92
N GLU A 291 23.56 -6.67 -23.34
CA GLU A 291 24.04 -5.98 -24.54
C GLU A 291 25.55 -5.67 -24.46
N ARG A 292 26.02 -5.24 -23.30
CA ARG A 292 27.44 -4.98 -23.04
C ARG A 292 28.25 -6.25 -22.79
N ARG A 293 27.61 -7.41 -22.74
CA ARG A 293 28.23 -8.74 -22.47
C ARG A 293 29.03 -8.74 -21.17
N VAL A 294 28.55 -8.02 -20.18
CA VAL A 294 29.19 -7.96 -18.84
C VAL A 294 29.01 -9.32 -18.15
N ARG A 295 30.10 -9.91 -17.71
CA ARG A 295 30.04 -11.18 -16.99
C ARG A 295 29.71 -10.93 -15.52
N VAL A 296 28.51 -11.31 -15.12
CA VAL A 296 28.07 -11.27 -13.73
C VAL A 296 28.13 -12.66 -13.14
N PRO A 297 28.83 -12.89 -12.02
CA PRO A 297 29.39 -11.92 -11.08
C PRO A 297 30.88 -11.56 -11.31
N GLN A 298 31.54 -12.00 -12.40
CA GLN A 298 32.99 -11.91 -12.58
C GLN A 298 33.48 -10.46 -12.80
N ASP A 299 32.83 -9.71 -13.71
CA ASP A 299 33.20 -8.34 -14.03
C ASP A 299 32.47 -7.33 -13.15
N LEU A 300 31.25 -7.68 -12.70
CA LEU A 300 30.39 -6.85 -11.87
C LEU A 300 29.53 -7.74 -10.98
N LYS A 301 29.39 -7.43 -9.70
CA LYS A 301 28.40 -8.04 -8.83
C LYS A 301 27.20 -7.12 -8.71
N VAL A 302 25.98 -7.67 -8.73
CA VAL A 302 24.75 -6.88 -8.74
C VAL A 302 23.83 -7.26 -7.61
N ALA A 303 23.18 -6.24 -7.03
CA ALA A 303 22.09 -6.37 -6.08
C ALA A 303 20.87 -5.59 -6.61
N PHE A 304 19.77 -6.28 -6.86
CA PHE A 304 18.54 -5.74 -7.40
C PHE A 304 17.45 -5.71 -6.34
N HIS A 305 16.79 -4.56 -6.17
CA HIS A 305 15.53 -4.53 -5.45
C HIS A 305 14.44 -5.17 -6.31
N VAL A 306 13.61 -6.00 -5.70
CA VAL A 306 12.48 -6.67 -6.36
C VAL A 306 11.29 -6.79 -5.41
N ASN A 307 10.11 -6.87 -5.99
CA ASN A 307 8.88 -7.19 -5.28
C ASN A 307 8.45 -8.62 -5.61
N ASP A 308 8.04 -9.36 -4.60
CA ASP A 308 7.92 -10.83 -4.68
C ASP A 308 6.86 -11.36 -5.66
N LEU A 309 5.79 -10.66 -5.88
CA LEU A 309 4.72 -11.08 -6.81
C LEU A 309 4.97 -10.63 -8.26
N ILE A 310 6.10 -9.95 -8.52
CA ILE A 310 6.46 -9.51 -9.86
C ILE A 310 7.50 -10.47 -10.44
N PRO A 311 7.22 -11.11 -11.58
CA PRO A 311 8.17 -12.03 -12.19
C PRO A 311 9.34 -11.27 -12.82
N TYR A 312 10.56 -11.72 -12.51
CA TYR A 312 11.79 -11.20 -13.12
C TYR A 312 12.52 -12.29 -13.85
N VAL A 313 12.96 -12.00 -15.06
CA VAL A 313 13.86 -12.87 -15.82
C VAL A 313 15.26 -12.27 -15.69
N CYS A 314 16.12 -12.96 -14.91
CA CYS A 314 17.52 -12.59 -14.76
C CYS A 314 18.38 -13.79 -15.21
N PRO A 315 19.08 -13.72 -16.35
CA PRO A 315 19.81 -14.86 -16.93
C PRO A 315 21.21 -15.04 -16.35
N PHE A 316 21.59 -14.28 -15.33
CA PHE A 316 22.88 -14.34 -14.66
C PHE A 316 22.70 -14.37 -13.12
N GLU A 317 23.75 -14.73 -12.41
CA GLU A 317 23.72 -14.77 -10.95
C GLU A 317 23.66 -13.36 -10.35
N ALA A 318 22.61 -13.08 -9.58
CA ALA A 318 22.40 -11.80 -8.92
C ALA A 318 21.94 -11.98 -7.47
N THR A 319 22.09 -10.93 -6.67
CA THR A 319 21.47 -10.82 -5.36
C THR A 319 20.16 -10.08 -5.51
N PHE A 320 19.11 -10.56 -4.87
CA PHE A 320 17.83 -9.88 -4.86
C PHE A 320 17.46 -9.43 -3.44
N LEU A 321 17.13 -8.18 -3.32
CA LEU A 321 16.61 -7.53 -2.13
C LEU A 321 15.09 -7.48 -2.28
N CYS A 322 14.40 -8.43 -1.66
CA CYS A 322 13.00 -8.70 -1.94
C CYS A 322 12.09 -8.07 -0.89
N THR A 323 11.06 -7.35 -1.33
CA THR A 323 9.95 -6.89 -0.52
C THR A 323 8.72 -7.74 -0.78
N GLU A 324 8.03 -8.19 0.28
CA GLU A 324 6.80 -8.98 0.17
C GLU A 324 5.59 -8.05 -0.02
N VAL A 325 4.99 -8.06 -1.21
CA VAL A 325 3.79 -7.27 -1.52
C VAL A 325 2.63 -7.65 -0.60
N GLY A 326 2.50 -8.94 -0.29
CA GLY A 326 1.49 -9.43 0.65
C GLY A 326 1.61 -8.82 2.04
N ALA A 327 2.83 -8.61 2.54
CA ALA A 327 3.08 -7.97 3.82
C ALA A 327 2.75 -6.46 3.79
N ILE A 328 3.00 -5.78 2.67
CA ILE A 328 2.57 -4.38 2.50
C ILE A 328 1.04 -4.30 2.58
N VAL A 329 0.33 -5.18 1.86
CA VAL A 329 -1.13 -5.20 1.84
C VAL A 329 -1.72 -5.48 3.22
N ASP A 330 -1.19 -6.48 3.93
CA ASP A 330 -1.63 -6.80 5.30
C ASP A 330 -1.45 -5.61 6.23
N SER A 331 -0.28 -4.98 6.16
CA SER A 331 0.03 -3.79 6.98
C SER A 331 -0.88 -2.60 6.66
N LEU A 332 -1.23 -2.36 5.39
CA LEU A 332 -2.17 -1.30 5.00
C LEU A 332 -3.56 -1.53 5.59
N ILE A 333 -4.06 -2.76 5.50
CA ILE A 333 -5.38 -3.14 6.02
C ILE A 333 -5.38 -3.06 7.55
N GLU A 334 -4.37 -3.64 8.22
CA GLU A 334 -4.23 -3.63 9.66
C GLU A 334 -4.11 -2.22 10.23
N LEU A 335 -3.36 -1.34 9.55
CA LEU A 335 -3.19 0.06 9.95
C LEU A 335 -4.53 0.82 9.94
N VAL A 336 -5.36 0.61 8.93
CA VAL A 336 -6.71 1.18 8.87
C VAL A 336 -7.61 0.59 9.96
N GLN A 337 -7.57 -0.73 10.20
CA GLN A 337 -8.36 -1.39 11.25
C GLN A 337 -7.95 -0.93 12.65
N THR A 338 -6.66 -0.77 12.90
CA THR A 338 -6.11 -0.26 14.18
C THR A 338 -6.63 1.14 14.48
N GLN A 339 -6.65 2.02 13.48
CA GLN A 339 -7.21 3.37 13.62
C GLN A 339 -8.74 3.34 13.83
N LEU A 340 -9.46 2.45 13.13
CA LEU A 340 -10.91 2.26 13.34
C LEU A 340 -11.24 1.83 14.76
N ALA A 341 -10.41 0.98 15.35
CA ALA A 341 -10.57 0.55 16.73
C ALA A 341 -10.22 1.67 17.76
N GLY A 342 -9.86 2.86 17.29
CA GLY A 342 -9.49 4.00 18.15
C GLY A 342 -8.08 3.91 18.76
N ASN A 343 -7.26 2.98 18.27
CA ASN A 343 -5.90 2.82 18.73
C ASN A 343 -4.95 3.79 17.99
N VAL A 344 -3.90 4.21 18.68
CA VAL A 344 -2.85 5.01 18.06
C VAL A 344 -2.04 4.09 17.14
N ALA A 345 -2.01 4.46 15.86
CA ALA A 345 -1.20 3.79 14.87
C ALA A 345 0.05 4.63 14.54
N GLY A 346 1.13 3.95 14.19
CA GLY A 346 2.38 4.55 13.73
C GLY A 346 2.76 3.98 12.36
N PRO A 347 3.84 4.49 11.75
CA PRO A 347 4.31 3.95 10.48
C PRO A 347 4.67 2.47 10.63
N VAL A 348 4.37 1.70 9.59
CA VAL A 348 4.68 0.27 9.53
C VAL A 348 5.78 0.03 8.52
N GLN A 349 6.91 -0.42 9.02
CA GLN A 349 8.04 -0.78 8.18
C GLN A 349 7.94 -2.25 7.76
N VAL A 350 7.83 -2.49 6.46
CA VAL A 350 7.85 -3.84 5.89
C VAL A 350 9.31 -4.26 5.68
N PRO A 351 9.72 -5.43 6.18
CA PRO A 351 11.10 -5.89 6.06
C PRO A 351 11.46 -6.25 4.62
N VAL A 352 12.73 -6.02 4.29
CA VAL A 352 13.37 -6.49 3.05
C VAL A 352 14.25 -7.68 3.41
N PHE A 353 14.27 -8.70 2.57
CA PHE A 353 15.12 -9.88 2.76
C PHE A 353 15.98 -10.17 1.53
N VAL A 354 17.10 -10.85 1.75
CA VAL A 354 18.02 -11.26 0.67
C VAL A 354 17.62 -12.62 0.12
N THR A 355 17.57 -12.74 -1.21
CA THR A 355 17.38 -14.04 -1.88
C THR A 355 18.26 -14.14 -3.13
N ARG A 356 18.58 -15.37 -3.53
CA ARG A 356 19.27 -15.66 -4.80
C ARG A 356 18.31 -16.07 -5.90
N ASN A 357 17.05 -16.30 -5.55
CA ASN A 357 15.98 -16.64 -6.49
C ASN A 357 14.78 -15.73 -6.28
N PRO A 358 14.50 -14.81 -7.20
CA PRO A 358 13.36 -13.92 -7.11
C PRO A 358 12.02 -14.59 -7.47
N ASP A 359 12.05 -15.82 -8.04
CA ASP A 359 10.85 -16.54 -8.47
C ASP A 359 9.97 -16.90 -7.26
N PRO A 360 8.75 -16.34 -7.15
CA PRO A 360 7.85 -16.63 -6.05
C PRO A 360 7.43 -18.10 -5.95
N LEU A 361 7.50 -18.84 -7.06
CA LEU A 361 7.11 -20.25 -7.14
C LEU A 361 8.22 -21.22 -6.69
N ARG A 362 9.46 -20.74 -6.55
CA ARG A 362 10.63 -21.57 -6.22
C ARG A 362 11.28 -21.24 -4.88
N ARG A 363 10.60 -20.52 -3.99
CA ARG A 363 11.19 -20.05 -2.74
C ARG A 363 11.41 -21.16 -1.72
N THR A 364 12.68 -21.53 -1.53
CA THR A 364 13.17 -22.00 -0.25
C THR A 364 13.66 -20.77 0.52
N VAL A 365 12.81 -20.22 1.39
CA VAL A 365 13.14 -19.02 2.17
C VAL A 365 14.20 -19.38 3.19
N VAL A 366 15.43 -18.97 2.95
CA VAL A 366 16.42 -18.86 4.03
C VAL A 366 16.11 -17.56 4.76
N ARG A 367 15.25 -17.64 5.76
CA ARG A 367 14.96 -16.51 6.67
C ARG A 367 16.15 -16.35 7.61
N SER A 368 17.12 -15.54 7.26
CA SER A 368 18.01 -14.94 8.25
C SER A 368 17.29 -13.71 8.83
N ALA A 369 16.50 -13.95 9.87
CA ALA A 369 15.95 -12.88 10.67
C ALA A 369 17.12 -12.27 11.47
N VAL A 370 17.53 -11.08 11.08
CA VAL A 370 18.32 -10.22 11.96
C VAL A 370 17.33 -9.36 12.73
N PHE A 371 16.85 -9.92 13.86
CA PHE A 371 16.26 -9.15 14.95
C PHE A 371 17.31 -9.06 16.05
N SER A 372 17.82 -7.89 16.30
CA SER A 372 18.25 -7.39 17.63
C SER A 372 18.49 -5.90 17.53
#